data_7b10241957de50310330042e104ac133
#
_entry.id   7b10241957de50310330042e104ac133
#
_cell.length_a   1.000
_cell.length_b   1.000
_cell.length_c   1.000
_cell.angle_alpha   90.00
_cell.angle_beta   90.00
_cell.angle_gamma   90.00
#
_symmetry.space_group_name_H-M   'P 1'
#
loop_
_entity.id
_entity.type
_entity.pdbx_description
1 polymer ?
#
loop_
_entity_poly.entity_id
_entity_poly.type
_entity_poly.pdbx_seq_one_letter_code
_entity_poly.pdbx_strand_id
1 'polypeptide(L)'
;GEHTKAHRHTGSAVYHVAQGEGFTVIDGQRFDWRKGDILAIPPWALHEHANASKSADAVLFSIQDLPVLQTLGLYYEEEYAENGGRQRVTSNFKAA
;
A
#
# COMPACT_ATOMS: atom_id res chain seq x y z
N GLY A 1 8.58 11.55 -4.51
CA GLY A 1 9.02 11.47 -3.17
C GLY A 1 7.96 11.42 -2.07
N GLU A 2 6.67 11.25 -2.42
CA GLU A 2 5.63 11.14 -1.39
C GLU A 2 5.69 9.79 -0.67
N HIS A 3 5.33 9.83 0.61
CA HIS A 3 5.22 8.66 1.45
C HIS A 3 3.91 8.76 2.25
N THR A 4 2.98 7.85 2.01
CA THR A 4 1.72 7.84 2.74
C THR A 4 1.95 7.33 4.17
N LYS A 5 1.06 7.74 5.09
CA LYS A 5 1.04 7.14 6.42
C LYS A 5 0.45 5.74 6.36
N ALA A 6 0.94 4.86 7.21
CA ALA A 6 0.42 3.50 7.28
C ALA A 6 -1.00 3.49 7.83
N HIS A 7 -1.86 2.67 7.24
CA HIS A 7 -3.24 2.47 7.69
C HIS A 7 -3.70 1.05 7.35
N ARG A 8 -4.81 0.66 7.93
CA ARG A 8 -5.48 -0.62 7.61
C ARG A 8 -6.97 -0.40 7.46
N HIS A 9 -7.60 -1.23 6.67
CA HIS A 9 -9.06 -1.20 6.47
C HIS A 9 -9.58 -2.60 6.13
N THR A 10 -10.90 -2.80 6.25
CA THR A 10 -11.53 -4.11 6.01
C THR A 10 -11.53 -4.40 4.54
N GLY A 11 -11.31 -3.89 3.61
CA GLY A 11 -11.25 -4.27 2.20
C GLY A 11 -9.89 -4.76 1.77
N SER A 12 -9.87 -5.45 0.67
CA SER A 12 -8.66 -5.79 -0.06
C SER A 12 -8.46 -4.84 -1.24
N ALA A 13 -7.23 -4.71 -1.69
CA ALA A 13 -6.89 -3.88 -2.84
C ALA A 13 -5.86 -4.58 -3.72
N VAL A 14 -5.98 -4.38 -5.04
CA VAL A 14 -4.97 -4.79 -6.01
C VAL A 14 -4.49 -3.53 -6.72
N TYR A 15 -3.20 -3.30 -6.70
CA TYR A 15 -2.57 -2.16 -7.36
C TYR A 15 -1.78 -2.60 -8.57
N HIS A 16 -1.92 -1.87 -9.66
CA HIS A 16 -1.08 -2.01 -10.85
C HIS A 16 -0.22 -0.75 -11.00
N VAL A 17 1.09 -0.93 -11.05
CA VAL A 17 2.03 0.18 -11.22
C VAL A 17 2.08 0.56 -12.69
N ALA A 18 1.43 1.65 -13.04
CA ALA A 18 1.38 2.13 -14.43
C ALA A 18 2.59 2.99 -14.77
N GLN A 19 3.21 3.64 -13.80
CA GLN A 19 4.35 4.53 -13.99
C GLN A 19 5.17 4.64 -12.71
N GLY A 20 6.48 4.76 -12.84
CA GLY A 20 7.37 5.05 -11.73
C GLY A 20 7.86 3.82 -10.98
N GLU A 21 8.50 4.08 -9.87
CA GLU A 21 9.03 3.07 -8.96
C GLU A 21 8.92 3.54 -7.52
N GLY A 22 8.82 2.60 -6.61
CA GLY A 22 8.70 2.89 -5.20
C GLY A 22 8.65 1.62 -4.37
N PHE A 23 8.04 1.73 -3.20
CA PHE A 23 7.85 0.56 -2.35
C PHE A 23 6.54 0.67 -1.56
N THR A 24 6.09 -0.48 -1.12
CA THR A 24 4.94 -0.62 -0.21
C THR A 24 5.39 -1.48 0.96
N VAL A 25 5.03 -1.08 2.16
CA VAL A 25 5.24 -1.89 3.37
C VAL A 25 3.90 -2.46 3.78
N ILE A 26 3.81 -3.79 3.87
CA ILE A 26 2.61 -4.51 4.29
C ILE A 26 2.97 -5.33 5.53
N ASP A 27 2.34 -5.01 6.67
CA ASP A 27 2.60 -5.67 7.96
C ASP A 27 4.10 -5.83 8.26
N GLY A 28 4.87 -4.74 8.03
CA GLY A 28 6.30 -4.72 8.27
C GLY A 28 7.18 -5.31 7.17
N GLN A 29 6.61 -5.92 6.16
CA GLN A 29 7.37 -6.45 5.01
C GLN A 29 7.36 -5.44 3.87
N ARG A 30 8.55 -5.07 3.39
CA ARG A 30 8.72 -4.15 2.28
C ARG A 30 8.72 -4.87 0.94
N PHE A 31 7.94 -4.35 0.00
CA PHE A 31 7.87 -4.79 -1.39
C PHE A 31 8.29 -3.62 -2.29
N ASP A 32 9.39 -3.76 -2.98
CA ASP A 32 9.82 -2.78 -3.98
C ASP A 32 9.10 -3.06 -5.31
N TRP A 33 8.58 -2.02 -5.93
CA TRP A 33 7.83 -2.15 -7.17
C TRP A 33 8.29 -1.14 -8.22
N ARG A 34 8.03 -1.48 -9.47
CA ARG A 34 8.30 -0.64 -10.64
C ARG A 34 7.20 -0.83 -11.67
N LYS A 35 7.23 -0.02 -12.73
CA LYS A 35 6.26 -0.08 -13.81
C LYS A 35 6.01 -1.51 -14.29
N GLY A 36 4.74 -1.88 -14.36
CA GLY A 36 4.29 -3.20 -14.77
C GLY A 36 4.01 -4.16 -13.63
N ASP A 37 4.46 -3.86 -12.42
CA ASP A 37 4.23 -4.73 -11.27
C ASP A 37 2.77 -4.67 -10.79
N ILE A 38 2.33 -5.78 -10.20
CA ILE A 38 1.01 -5.90 -9.57
C ILE A 38 1.24 -6.26 -8.10
N LEU A 39 0.51 -5.58 -7.23
CA LEU A 39 0.64 -5.71 -5.79
C LEU A 39 -0.74 -5.90 -5.17
N ALA A 40 -0.92 -6.92 -4.35
CA ALA A 40 -2.16 -7.18 -3.64
C ALA A 40 -2.00 -6.89 -2.15
N ILE A 41 -2.99 -6.21 -1.56
CA ILE A 41 -3.03 -5.92 -0.13
C ILE A 41 -4.20 -6.69 0.47
N PRO A 42 -3.95 -7.64 1.39
CA PRO A 42 -4.99 -8.40 2.04
C PRO A 42 -5.88 -7.53 2.93
N PRO A 43 -7.11 -7.98 3.25
CA PRO A 43 -7.96 -7.28 4.21
C PRO A 43 -7.27 -7.08 5.55
N TRP A 44 -7.44 -5.90 6.14
CA TRP A 44 -6.91 -5.51 7.44
C TRP A 44 -5.38 -5.50 7.56
N ALA A 45 -4.64 -5.67 6.48
CA ALA A 45 -3.18 -5.53 6.51
C ALA A 45 -2.77 -4.06 6.63
N LEU A 46 -1.88 -3.77 7.56
CA LEU A 46 -1.31 -2.43 7.71
C LEU A 46 -0.39 -2.15 6.53
N HIS A 47 -0.63 -1.08 5.80
CA HIS A 47 0.13 -0.79 4.58
C HIS A 47 0.41 0.70 4.39
N GLU A 48 1.49 0.96 3.70
CA GLU A 48 1.92 2.31 3.30
C GLU A 48 2.66 2.25 1.96
N HIS A 49 2.60 3.33 1.20
CA HIS A 49 3.24 3.43 -0.11
C HIS A 49 4.21 4.61 -0.14
N ALA A 50 5.30 4.46 -0.86
CA ALA A 50 6.27 5.52 -1.07
C ALA A 50 6.77 5.55 -2.52
N ASN A 51 6.91 6.75 -3.06
CA ASN A 51 7.54 6.98 -4.35
C ASN A 51 9.06 7.07 -4.13
N ALA A 52 9.83 6.19 -4.75
CA ALA A 52 11.28 6.17 -4.61
C ALA A 52 11.99 7.29 -5.39
N SER A 53 11.34 7.86 -6.39
CA SER A 53 11.90 8.97 -7.17
C SER A 53 11.56 10.32 -6.54
N LYS A 54 12.53 11.24 -6.52
CA LYS A 54 12.32 12.62 -6.09
C LYS A 54 11.86 13.53 -7.21
N SER A 55 11.99 13.11 -8.47
CA SER A 55 11.76 13.93 -9.65
C SER A 55 10.69 13.41 -10.59
N ALA A 56 10.28 12.15 -10.47
CA ALA A 56 9.27 11.54 -11.32
C ALA A 56 8.07 11.07 -10.50
N ASP A 57 6.88 11.18 -11.07
CA ASP A 57 5.66 10.71 -10.44
C ASP A 57 5.55 9.20 -10.53
N ALA A 58 4.91 8.61 -9.52
CA ALA A 58 4.46 7.23 -9.56
C ALA A 58 2.94 7.21 -9.71
N VAL A 59 2.45 6.34 -10.58
CA VAL A 59 1.01 6.19 -10.83
C VAL A 59 0.62 4.74 -10.58
N LEU A 60 -0.29 4.54 -9.62
CA LEU A 60 -0.84 3.24 -9.28
C LEU A 60 -2.35 3.25 -9.53
N PHE A 61 -2.83 2.28 -10.29
CA PHE A 61 -4.25 2.02 -10.43
C PHE A 61 -4.67 0.97 -9.42
N SER A 62 -5.78 1.19 -8.73
CA SER A 62 -6.27 0.25 -7.73
C SER A 62 -7.67 -0.25 -8.06
N ILE A 63 -7.91 -1.53 -7.76
CA ILE A 63 -9.23 -2.14 -7.75
C ILE A 63 -9.50 -2.57 -6.32
N GLN A 64 -10.59 -2.07 -5.75
CA GLN A 64 -10.93 -2.29 -4.34
C GLN A 64 -12.39 -2.72 -4.22
N ASP A 65 -12.68 -3.47 -3.16
CA ASP A 65 -14.05 -3.87 -2.81
C ASP A 65 -14.73 -2.89 -1.83
N LEU A 66 -14.15 -1.73 -1.63
CA LEU A 66 -14.63 -0.68 -0.74
C LEU A 66 -16.11 -0.31 -0.92
N PRO A 67 -16.62 -0.10 -2.15
CA PRO A 67 -18.04 0.28 -2.32
C PRO A 67 -19.01 -0.78 -1.79
N VAL A 68 -18.68 -2.06 -1.95
CA VAL A 68 -19.52 -3.15 -1.43
C VAL A 68 -19.51 -3.17 0.09
N LEU A 69 -18.34 -3.03 0.70
CA LEU A 69 -18.19 -3.02 2.15
C LEU A 69 -18.89 -1.82 2.78
N GLN A 70 -18.82 -0.66 2.18
CA GLN A 70 -19.53 0.55 2.65
C GLN A 70 -21.03 0.35 2.60
N THR A 71 -21.56 -0.22 1.51
CA THR A 71 -22.99 -0.48 1.35
C THR A 71 -23.51 -1.46 2.41
N LEU A 72 -22.70 -2.46 2.77
CA LEU A 72 -23.08 -3.45 3.77
C LEU A 72 -22.79 -3.02 5.23
N GLY A 73 -22.20 -1.85 5.42
CA GLY A 73 -21.82 -1.36 6.75
C GLY A 73 -20.65 -2.12 7.37
N LEU A 74 -19.82 -2.77 6.57
CA LEU A 74 -18.68 -3.58 7.03
C LEU A 74 -17.35 -2.86 6.92
N TYR A 75 -17.32 -1.66 6.37
CA TYR A 75 -16.08 -0.90 6.21
C TYR A 75 -15.59 -0.36 7.55
N TYR A 76 -14.32 -0.60 7.83
CA TYR A 76 -13.62 -0.12 9.01
C TYR A 76 -12.21 0.30 8.61
N GLU A 77 -11.73 1.40 9.17
CA GLU A 77 -10.40 1.92 8.88
C GLU A 77 -9.69 2.34 10.16
N GLU A 78 -8.37 2.10 10.22
CA GLU A 78 -7.54 2.48 11.34
C GLU A 78 -6.19 2.98 10.83
N GLU A 79 -5.73 4.12 11.37
CA GLU A 79 -4.43 4.67 11.06
C GLU A 79 -3.38 4.18 12.06
N TYR A 80 -2.15 4.01 11.56
CA TYR A 80 -1.00 3.68 12.39
C TYR A 80 -0.47 4.95 13.03
N ALA A 81 -0.54 5.05 14.37
CA ALA A 81 -0.21 6.26 15.11
C ALA A 81 1.25 6.36 15.53
N GLU A 82 1.99 5.26 15.51
CA GLU A 82 3.38 5.20 15.99
C GLU A 82 4.38 5.53 14.88
N ASN A 83 5.60 5.87 15.27
CA ASN A 83 6.74 6.09 14.36
C ASN A 83 6.43 7.07 13.21
N GLY A 84 5.69 8.16 13.53
CA GLY A 84 5.31 9.16 12.52
C GLY A 84 4.36 8.65 11.44
N GLY A 85 3.63 7.57 11.72
CA GLY A 85 2.74 6.93 10.76
C GLY A 85 3.45 5.97 9.80
N ARG A 86 4.68 5.57 10.11
CA ARG A 86 5.46 4.65 9.27
C ARG A 86 5.75 3.35 10.00
N GLN A 87 5.57 2.24 9.31
CA GLN A 87 5.88 0.91 9.84
C GLN A 87 7.40 0.71 9.96
N ARG A 88 7.80 -0.10 10.93
CA ARG A 88 9.16 -0.64 10.98
C ARG A 88 9.23 -1.78 9.97
N VAL A 89 10.22 -1.74 9.09
CA VAL A 89 10.43 -2.81 8.12
C VAL A 89 11.18 -3.94 8.81
N THR A 90 10.55 -5.11 8.88
CA THR A 90 11.12 -6.30 9.52
C THR A 90 11.62 -7.32 8.51
N SER A 91 11.21 -7.22 7.26
CA SER A 91 11.67 -8.08 6.18
C SER A 91 11.51 -7.39 4.83
N ASN A 92 12.22 -7.90 3.83
CA ASN A 92 12.11 -7.43 2.46
C ASN A 92 11.74 -8.60 1.56
N PHE A 93 10.76 -8.37 0.69
CA PHE A 93 10.44 -9.32 -0.36
C PHE A 93 11.30 -9.01 -1.59
N LYS A 94 11.92 -10.04 -2.14
CA LYS A 94 12.66 -9.95 -3.40
C LYS A 94 12.00 -10.88 -4.41
N ALA A 95 11.50 -10.32 -5.50
CA ALA A 95 11.00 -11.12 -6.61
C ALA A 95 12.18 -11.88 -7.25
N ALA A 96 11.93 -13.14 -7.57
CA ALA A 96 12.93 -14.00 -8.20
C ALA A 96 13.20 -13.56 -9.65
#